data_2a3d4d4de34d0dafdf2152c07d10b066
#
_entry.id   2a3d4d4de34d0dafdf2152c07d10b066
#
_cell.length_a   1.000
_cell.length_b   1.000
_cell.length_c   1.000
_cell.angle_alpha   90.00
_cell.angle_beta   90.00
_cell.angle_gamma   90.00
#
_symmetry.space_group_name_H-M   'P 1'
#
loop_
_entity.id
_entity.type
_entity.pdbx_description
1 polymer ?
#
loop_
_entity_poly.entity_id
_entity_poly.type
_entity_poly.pdbx_seq_one_letter_code
_entity_poly.pdbx_strand_id
1 'polypeptide(L)'
;MLTLVLLMSAPVDVSAPAPSPPQQTAAGAMIPENIRAMLDAALDSGNEGEVSTIVKYARSADPLSGDAVLAIADKWRADRAAARERVIRQASFLTLWTGKAELGGFVSTGNSETAGGSAVVDLTREGLQWRHKFRAQADYQESLGITTREHYLASYEPNYKFGDRAYAYGAAQYESDRFLGYYDRVAISGGAGYSAIKEANMQLDLELGPAYRHTAFTDGTVQSSIAGRGTIDFRIRILPGLGFTQTASAYVQRFNSTVNTNSAVQAKLIGPLSAQLSYNVQYESMPPAGRKTTDTISRASLVYSF
;
A
#
# COMPACT_ATOMS: atom_id res chain seq x y z
N MET A 1 28.43 -4.09 17.76
CA MET A 1 27.37 -3.23 18.31
C MET A 1 27.10 -2.12 17.30
N LEU A 2 26.11 -2.31 16.45
CA LEU A 2 25.69 -1.30 15.48
C LEU A 2 24.47 -0.61 16.07
N THR A 3 24.65 0.62 16.55
CA THR A 3 23.55 1.43 17.10
C THR A 3 22.78 2.00 15.92
N LEU A 4 21.63 1.39 15.61
CA LEU A 4 20.68 1.90 14.63
C LEU A 4 19.99 3.11 15.25
N VAL A 5 20.42 4.31 14.90
CA VAL A 5 19.69 5.54 15.27
C VAL A 5 18.48 5.64 14.37
N LEU A 6 17.34 5.23 14.90
CA LEU A 6 16.03 5.46 14.27
C LEU A 6 15.72 6.96 14.39
N LEU A 7 16.01 7.74 13.36
CA LEU A 7 15.49 9.10 13.22
C LEU A 7 13.98 8.99 12.98
N MET A 8 13.21 9.03 14.08
CA MET A 8 11.77 9.23 14.01
C MET A 8 11.52 10.66 13.52
N SER A 9 11.29 10.82 12.21
CA SER A 9 10.68 12.04 11.72
C SER A 9 9.22 12.02 12.17
N ALA A 10 8.83 13.02 12.96
CA ALA A 10 7.43 13.25 13.31
C ALA A 10 6.60 13.32 12.01
N PRO A 11 5.36 12.82 12.01
CA PRO A 11 4.48 12.99 10.87
C PRO A 11 4.38 14.49 10.58
N VAL A 12 4.84 14.90 9.40
CA VAL A 12 4.55 16.24 8.92
C VAL A 12 3.06 16.24 8.70
N ASP A 13 2.32 16.93 9.57
CA ASP A 13 0.91 17.22 9.34
C ASP A 13 0.84 18.07 8.05
N VAL A 14 0.59 17.41 6.92
CA VAL A 14 0.39 18.03 5.62
C VAL A 14 -1.05 18.56 5.54
N SER A 15 -1.54 19.14 6.62
CA SER A 15 -2.68 20.04 6.59
C SER A 15 -2.21 21.27 5.84
N ALA A 16 -2.46 21.30 4.52
CA ALA A 16 -2.28 22.53 3.76
C ALA A 16 -3.03 23.66 4.47
N PRO A 17 -2.42 24.84 4.65
CA PRO A 17 -3.13 25.97 5.24
C PRO A 17 -4.46 26.15 4.51
N ALA A 18 -5.54 26.27 5.27
CA ALA A 18 -6.86 26.47 4.71
C ALA A 18 -6.79 27.62 3.68
N PRO A 19 -7.26 27.42 2.45
CA PRO A 19 -7.28 28.48 1.46
C PRO A 19 -8.13 29.63 2.02
N SER A 20 -7.62 30.85 1.94
CA SER A 20 -8.36 32.05 2.29
C SER A 20 -9.72 32.04 1.58
N PRO A 21 -10.82 32.43 2.23
CA PRO A 21 -12.13 32.42 1.61
C PRO A 21 -12.09 33.16 0.27
N PRO A 22 -12.68 32.63 -0.80
CA PRO A 22 -12.60 33.20 -2.13
C PRO A 22 -13.22 34.61 -2.11
N GLN A 23 -12.43 35.61 -2.50
CA GLN A 23 -12.96 36.94 -2.76
C GLN A 23 -13.97 36.86 -3.89
N GLN A 24 -15.14 37.44 -3.67
CA GLN A 24 -16.24 37.48 -4.62
C GLN A 24 -15.80 38.14 -5.94
N THR A 25 -15.64 37.32 -6.97
CA THR A 25 -15.63 37.82 -8.35
C THR A 25 -17.04 37.60 -8.91
N ALA A 26 -17.69 38.71 -9.20
CA ALA A 26 -19.07 38.75 -9.69
C ALA A 26 -19.20 38.09 -11.07
N ALA A 27 -20.02 37.03 -11.14
CA ALA A 27 -20.82 36.70 -12.31
C ALA A 27 -22.01 35.82 -11.88
N GLY A 28 -23.10 36.39 -11.62
CA GLY A 28 -24.45 36.04 -12.12
C GLY A 28 -25.40 35.29 -11.30
N ALA A 29 -25.24 34.27 -10.61
CA ALA A 29 -26.32 33.64 -9.83
C ALA A 29 -26.13 33.89 -8.33
N MET A 30 -27.10 34.51 -7.68
CA MET A 30 -27.07 34.71 -6.22
C MET A 30 -27.31 33.35 -5.54
N ILE A 31 -26.25 32.77 -5.00
CA ILE A 31 -26.39 31.57 -4.14
C ILE A 31 -27.15 32.00 -2.89
N PRO A 32 -28.28 31.33 -2.52
CA PRO A 32 -28.97 31.62 -1.29
C PRO A 32 -28.04 31.57 -0.08
N GLU A 33 -28.21 32.53 0.85
CA GLU A 33 -27.28 32.72 1.97
C GLU A 33 -27.07 31.47 2.83
N ASN A 34 -28.15 30.70 3.05
CA ASN A 34 -28.09 29.44 3.77
C ASN A 34 -27.26 28.37 3.04
N ILE A 35 -27.38 28.26 1.71
CA ILE A 35 -26.57 27.33 0.90
C ILE A 35 -25.11 27.79 0.90
N ARG A 36 -24.87 29.09 0.82
CA ARG A 36 -23.55 29.66 0.88
C ARG A 36 -22.85 29.38 2.22
N ALA A 37 -23.54 29.60 3.34
CA ALA A 37 -23.00 29.32 4.66
C ALA A 37 -22.67 27.82 4.87
N MET A 38 -23.54 26.93 4.37
CA MET A 38 -23.27 25.48 4.40
C MET A 38 -22.06 25.11 3.54
N LEU A 39 -21.93 25.71 2.35
CA LEU A 39 -20.77 25.46 1.47
C LEU A 39 -19.48 25.95 2.11
N ASP A 40 -19.46 27.17 2.65
CA ASP A 40 -18.28 27.74 3.28
C ASP A 40 -17.84 26.91 4.49
N ALA A 41 -18.77 26.45 5.32
CA ALA A 41 -18.47 25.53 6.44
C ALA A 41 -17.89 24.18 5.96
N ALA A 42 -18.41 23.64 4.86
CA ALA A 42 -17.87 22.40 4.28
C ALA A 42 -16.48 22.59 3.64
N LEU A 43 -16.25 23.73 2.99
CA LEU A 43 -14.92 24.08 2.45
C LEU A 43 -13.89 24.25 3.55
N ASP A 44 -14.27 24.88 4.69
CA ASP A 44 -13.42 25.09 5.85
C ASP A 44 -13.13 23.77 6.59
N SER A 45 -14.09 22.84 6.65
CA SER A 45 -13.87 21.50 7.22
C SER A 45 -12.85 20.68 6.44
N GLY A 46 -12.62 21.04 5.17
CA GLY A 46 -11.72 20.31 4.28
C GLY A 46 -12.23 18.94 3.86
N ASN A 47 -13.47 18.57 4.20
CA ASN A 47 -14.07 17.27 3.90
C ASN A 47 -14.73 17.26 2.52
N GLU A 48 -14.09 16.60 1.54
CA GLU A 48 -14.59 16.47 0.18
C GLU A 48 -15.99 15.84 0.10
N GLY A 49 -16.32 14.91 1.01
CA GLY A 49 -17.63 14.26 1.07
C GLY A 49 -18.75 15.25 1.43
N GLU A 50 -18.49 16.18 2.35
CA GLU A 50 -19.42 17.25 2.73
C GLU A 50 -19.60 18.23 1.58
N VAL A 51 -18.51 18.69 0.95
CA VAL A 51 -18.56 19.58 -0.22
C VAL A 51 -19.36 18.94 -1.35
N SER A 52 -19.08 17.69 -1.70
CA SER A 52 -19.81 16.96 -2.75
C SER A 52 -21.28 16.80 -2.42
N THR A 53 -21.63 16.58 -1.15
CA THR A 53 -23.01 16.46 -0.67
C THR A 53 -23.77 17.77 -0.85
N ILE A 54 -23.16 18.89 -0.48
CA ILE A 54 -23.76 20.22 -0.63
C ILE A 54 -23.94 20.57 -2.11
N VAL A 55 -22.94 20.33 -2.95
CA VAL A 55 -23.05 20.51 -4.42
C VAL A 55 -24.21 19.71 -4.97
N LYS A 56 -24.36 18.43 -4.59
CA LYS A 56 -25.45 17.56 -5.03
C LYS A 56 -26.82 18.12 -4.67
N TYR A 57 -27.02 18.52 -3.43
CA TYR A 57 -28.30 19.03 -2.97
C TYR A 57 -28.61 20.45 -3.48
N ALA A 58 -27.60 21.32 -3.61
CA ALA A 58 -27.79 22.64 -4.21
C ALA A 58 -28.28 22.52 -5.66
N ARG A 59 -27.70 21.64 -6.47
CA ARG A 59 -28.14 21.39 -7.85
C ARG A 59 -29.55 20.79 -7.93
N SER A 60 -29.97 20.01 -6.94
CA SER A 60 -31.31 19.44 -6.90
C SER A 60 -32.38 20.47 -6.47
N ALA A 61 -31.98 21.44 -5.63
CA ALA A 61 -32.93 22.46 -5.10
C ALA A 61 -33.12 23.64 -6.07
N ASP A 62 -31.98 24.12 -6.67
CA ASP A 62 -31.99 25.22 -7.63
C ASP A 62 -30.81 25.02 -8.60
N PRO A 63 -31.09 24.64 -9.87
CA PRO A 63 -30.05 24.39 -10.87
C PRO A 63 -29.13 25.58 -11.13
N LEU A 64 -29.63 26.82 -11.08
CA LEU A 64 -28.82 28.02 -11.34
C LEU A 64 -27.83 28.29 -10.21
N SER A 65 -28.26 28.23 -8.96
CA SER A 65 -27.36 28.35 -7.82
C SER A 65 -26.46 27.10 -7.68
N GLY A 66 -26.94 25.93 -8.08
CA GLY A 66 -26.18 24.70 -8.11
C GLY A 66 -24.94 24.74 -8.98
N ASP A 67 -24.99 25.38 -10.13
CA ASP A 67 -23.83 25.54 -11.01
C ASP A 67 -22.81 26.54 -10.42
N ALA A 68 -23.26 27.59 -9.74
CA ALA A 68 -22.38 28.52 -9.04
C ALA A 68 -21.69 27.83 -7.83
N VAL A 69 -22.42 27.00 -7.06
CA VAL A 69 -21.87 26.17 -5.97
C VAL A 69 -20.83 25.18 -6.50
N LEU A 70 -21.11 24.51 -7.63
CA LEU A 70 -20.18 23.62 -8.29
C LEU A 70 -18.88 24.33 -8.71
N ALA A 71 -18.99 25.50 -9.33
CA ALA A 71 -17.83 26.28 -9.76
C ALA A 71 -16.90 26.67 -8.57
N ILE A 72 -17.50 27.03 -7.41
CA ILE A 72 -16.73 27.31 -6.19
C ILE A 72 -16.05 26.05 -5.66
N ALA A 73 -16.76 24.91 -5.61
CA ALA A 73 -16.21 23.65 -5.17
C ALA A 73 -15.07 23.17 -6.10
N ASP A 74 -15.21 23.33 -7.42
CA ASP A 74 -14.20 22.93 -8.37
C ASP A 74 -12.95 23.81 -8.28
N LYS A 75 -13.12 25.13 -8.06
CA LYS A 75 -12.01 26.02 -7.79
C LYS A 75 -11.26 25.63 -6.52
N TRP A 76 -11.97 25.35 -5.44
CA TRP A 76 -11.38 24.88 -4.18
C TRP A 76 -10.61 23.56 -4.35
N ARG A 77 -11.17 22.61 -5.13
CA ARG A 77 -10.47 21.36 -5.48
C ARG A 77 -9.18 21.63 -6.24
N ALA A 78 -9.26 22.51 -7.25
CA ALA A 78 -8.09 22.88 -8.05
C ALA A 78 -7.01 23.58 -7.21
N ASP A 79 -7.40 24.51 -6.33
CA ASP A 79 -6.47 25.21 -5.45
C ASP A 79 -5.78 24.24 -4.47
N ARG A 80 -6.51 23.29 -3.89
CA ARG A 80 -5.93 22.24 -3.03
C ARG A 80 -5.01 21.30 -3.80
N ALA A 81 -5.40 20.90 -5.01
CA ALA A 81 -4.55 20.08 -5.87
C ALA A 81 -3.24 20.80 -6.21
N ALA A 82 -3.31 22.07 -6.58
CA ALA A 82 -2.13 22.91 -6.87
C ALA A 82 -1.24 23.13 -5.63
N ALA A 83 -1.83 23.32 -4.46
CA ALA A 83 -1.08 23.41 -3.20
C ALA A 83 -0.35 22.12 -2.87
N ARG A 84 -1.03 20.98 -2.98
CA ARG A 84 -0.43 19.65 -2.78
C ARG A 84 0.69 19.38 -3.79
N GLU A 85 0.48 19.74 -5.06
CA GLU A 85 1.51 19.60 -6.09
C GLU A 85 2.77 20.40 -5.76
N ARG A 86 2.62 21.65 -5.28
CA ARG A 86 3.76 22.50 -4.85
C ARG A 86 4.54 21.86 -3.71
N VAL A 87 3.84 21.34 -2.69
CA VAL A 87 4.47 20.61 -1.56
C VAL A 87 5.26 19.42 -2.07
N ILE A 88 4.68 18.60 -2.95
CA ILE A 88 5.35 17.42 -3.50
C ILE A 88 6.57 17.79 -4.35
N ARG A 89 6.50 18.88 -5.15
CA ARG A 89 7.62 19.36 -5.99
C ARG A 89 8.80 19.86 -5.16
N GLN A 90 8.54 20.48 -4.00
CA GLN A 90 9.56 21.04 -3.13
C GLN A 90 10.12 20.02 -2.13
N ALA A 91 9.43 18.91 -1.95
CA ALA A 91 9.80 17.88 -0.99
C ALA A 91 11.07 17.13 -1.41
N SER A 92 12.01 16.96 -0.48
CA SER A 92 13.17 16.09 -0.70
C SER A 92 12.75 14.62 -0.83
N PHE A 93 13.65 13.76 -1.38
CA PHE A 93 13.36 12.34 -1.52
C PHE A 93 13.09 11.66 -0.17
N LEU A 94 13.72 12.11 0.90
CA LEU A 94 13.57 11.52 2.24
C LEU A 94 12.28 11.95 2.97
N THR A 95 11.53 12.90 2.42
CA THR A 95 10.25 13.35 2.98
C THR A 95 9.07 12.73 2.23
N LEU A 96 7.86 12.87 2.78
CA LEU A 96 6.61 12.32 2.25
C LEU A 96 6.54 10.78 2.22
N TRP A 97 7.36 10.11 2.99
CA TRP A 97 7.19 8.70 3.24
C TRP A 97 6.08 8.50 4.27
N THR A 98 5.14 7.66 3.91
CA THR A 98 4.10 7.16 4.81
C THR A 98 4.26 5.66 4.92
N GLY A 99 3.82 5.08 6.02
CA GLY A 99 4.03 3.66 6.14
C GLY A 99 3.37 3.04 7.35
N LYS A 100 3.68 1.78 7.52
CA LYS A 100 3.27 1.00 8.68
C LYS A 100 4.41 0.10 9.14
N ALA A 101 4.52 -0.06 10.44
CA ALA A 101 5.34 -1.04 11.10
C ALA A 101 4.43 -2.02 11.84
N GLU A 102 4.65 -3.32 11.63
CA GLU A 102 3.89 -4.39 12.24
C GLU A 102 4.82 -5.20 13.14
N LEU A 103 4.35 -5.52 14.35
CA LEU A 103 4.98 -6.46 15.26
C LEU A 103 3.93 -7.46 15.72
N GLY A 104 4.22 -8.74 15.64
CA GLY A 104 3.24 -9.77 15.98
C GLY A 104 3.81 -11.16 16.13
N GLY A 105 2.90 -12.10 16.39
CA GLY A 105 3.17 -13.52 16.37
C GLY A 105 2.57 -14.18 15.14
N PHE A 106 3.09 -15.35 14.80
CA PHE A 106 2.59 -16.17 13.70
C PHE A 106 2.52 -17.65 14.07
N VAL A 107 1.65 -18.38 13.36
CA VAL A 107 1.63 -19.84 13.29
C VAL A 107 1.79 -20.23 11.82
N SER A 108 2.71 -21.14 11.54
CA SER A 108 2.99 -21.69 10.21
C SER A 108 2.63 -23.16 10.15
N THR A 109 2.10 -23.60 8.99
CA THR A 109 1.87 -25.02 8.69
C THR A 109 2.35 -25.33 7.26
N GLY A 110 2.68 -26.60 7.02
CA GLY A 110 3.22 -27.03 5.72
C GLY A 110 4.59 -27.66 5.88
N ASN A 111 5.62 -27.05 5.33
CA ASN A 111 7.01 -27.50 5.46
C ASN A 111 7.60 -27.24 6.86
N SER A 112 7.03 -26.29 7.59
CA SER A 112 7.39 -25.95 8.96
C SER A 112 6.12 -25.78 9.79
N GLU A 113 6.01 -26.50 10.89
CA GLU A 113 4.92 -26.39 11.88
C GLU A 113 5.48 -25.69 13.12
N THR A 114 5.33 -24.37 13.16
CA THR A 114 5.96 -23.54 14.19
C THR A 114 5.09 -22.36 14.59
N ALA A 115 5.38 -21.81 15.76
CA ALA A 115 4.87 -20.52 16.20
C ALA A 115 6.05 -19.61 16.55
N GLY A 116 6.01 -18.35 16.16
CA GLY A 116 7.14 -17.42 16.34
C GLY A 116 6.73 -15.97 16.29
N GLY A 117 7.74 -15.09 16.24
CA GLY A 117 7.60 -13.65 16.12
C GLY A 117 7.82 -13.15 14.70
N SER A 118 7.15 -12.07 14.33
CA SER A 118 7.32 -11.41 13.04
C SER A 118 7.41 -9.89 13.18
N ALA A 119 8.20 -9.27 12.31
CA ALA A 119 8.28 -7.83 12.12
C ALA A 119 8.15 -7.51 10.64
N VAL A 120 7.31 -6.52 10.30
CA VAL A 120 7.11 -6.07 8.92
C VAL A 120 7.13 -4.54 8.88
N VAL A 121 7.80 -3.98 7.89
CA VAL A 121 7.79 -2.55 7.60
C VAL A 121 7.39 -2.36 6.13
N ASP A 122 6.34 -1.60 5.91
CA ASP A 122 5.90 -1.16 4.59
C ASP A 122 5.98 0.35 4.51
N LEU A 123 6.70 0.86 3.52
CA LEU A 123 6.85 2.30 3.28
C LEU A 123 6.39 2.63 1.87
N THR A 124 5.66 3.72 1.72
CA THR A 124 5.23 4.25 0.42
C THR A 124 5.54 5.73 0.37
N ARG A 125 6.13 6.18 -0.73
CA ARG A 125 6.29 7.59 -1.06
C ARG A 125 5.52 7.90 -2.32
N GLU A 126 4.52 8.75 -2.20
CA GLU A 126 3.68 9.17 -3.32
C GLU A 126 4.17 10.52 -3.84
N GLY A 127 4.82 10.51 -5.01
CA GLY A 127 5.21 11.70 -5.76
C GLY A 127 4.22 12.00 -6.89
N LEU A 128 4.49 13.02 -7.71
CA LEU A 128 3.64 13.39 -8.85
C LEU A 128 3.63 12.29 -9.91
N GLN A 129 4.81 11.96 -10.43
CA GLN A 129 4.98 10.93 -11.47
C GLN A 129 5.48 9.61 -10.92
N TRP A 130 6.19 9.62 -9.78
CA TRP A 130 6.77 8.45 -9.18
C TRP A 130 6.03 8.05 -7.91
N ARG A 131 5.78 6.76 -7.74
CA ARG A 131 5.42 6.13 -6.48
C ARG A 131 6.50 5.11 -6.14
N HIS A 132 7.03 5.16 -4.94
CA HIS A 132 8.02 4.21 -4.43
C HIS A 132 7.38 3.39 -3.32
N LYS A 133 7.53 2.08 -3.41
CA LYS A 133 7.11 1.14 -2.38
C LYS A 133 8.35 0.41 -1.88
N PHE A 134 8.49 0.30 -0.57
CA PHE A 134 9.51 -0.49 0.09
C PHE A 134 8.85 -1.38 1.12
N ARG A 135 9.26 -2.67 1.16
CA ARG A 135 8.83 -3.62 2.18
C ARG A 135 10.02 -4.37 2.72
N ALA A 136 10.07 -4.52 4.04
CA ALA A 136 10.97 -5.43 4.73
C ALA A 136 10.16 -6.30 5.69
N GLN A 137 10.51 -7.57 5.79
CA GLN A 137 9.88 -8.55 6.68
C GLN A 137 10.94 -9.45 7.28
N ALA A 138 10.77 -9.79 8.56
CA ALA A 138 11.56 -10.78 9.25
C ALA A 138 10.63 -11.66 10.11
N ASP A 139 10.67 -12.97 9.90
CA ASP A 139 10.02 -13.96 10.76
C ASP A 139 11.11 -14.80 11.41
N TYR A 140 11.09 -14.93 12.72
CA TYR A 140 12.08 -15.69 13.48
C TYR A 140 11.46 -16.51 14.58
N GLN A 141 12.00 -17.72 14.74
CA GLN A 141 11.69 -18.57 15.89
C GLN A 141 12.89 -19.44 16.26
N GLU A 142 13.08 -19.57 17.53
CA GLU A 142 14.03 -20.50 18.15
C GLU A 142 13.29 -21.35 19.21
N SER A 143 13.58 -22.63 19.26
CA SER A 143 13.08 -23.56 20.28
C SER A 143 14.23 -24.38 20.82
N LEU A 144 14.46 -24.31 22.15
CA LEU A 144 15.53 -25.02 22.86
C LEU A 144 16.94 -24.81 22.24
N GLY A 145 17.24 -23.57 21.80
CA GLY A 145 18.51 -23.23 21.18
C GLY A 145 18.65 -23.66 19.71
N ILE A 146 17.56 -24.18 19.11
CA ILE A 146 17.53 -24.57 17.69
C ILE A 146 16.63 -23.60 16.96
N THR A 147 17.16 -22.93 15.92
CA THR A 147 16.34 -22.11 15.01
C THR A 147 15.40 -23.01 14.23
N THR A 148 14.12 -22.75 14.33
CA THR A 148 13.06 -23.55 13.68
C THR A 148 12.35 -22.78 12.56
N ARG A 149 12.54 -21.44 12.49
CA ARG A 149 12.15 -20.59 11.38
C ARG A 149 13.06 -19.37 11.28
N GLU A 150 13.45 -19.07 10.07
CA GLU A 150 14.23 -17.87 9.73
C GLU A 150 13.87 -17.48 8.31
N HIS A 151 13.09 -16.39 8.18
CA HIS A 151 12.67 -15.86 6.89
C HIS A 151 12.90 -14.36 6.86
N TYR A 152 13.57 -13.90 5.82
CA TYR A 152 13.84 -12.50 5.56
C TYR A 152 13.38 -12.15 4.14
N LEU A 153 12.70 -11.02 4.01
CA LEU A 153 12.30 -10.46 2.73
C LEU A 153 12.58 -8.97 2.72
N ALA A 154 13.15 -8.49 1.62
CA ALA A 154 13.26 -7.07 1.32
C ALA A 154 12.85 -6.84 -0.14
N SER A 155 12.02 -5.85 -0.39
CA SER A 155 11.62 -5.49 -1.75
C SER A 155 11.52 -3.98 -1.94
N TYR A 156 11.83 -3.54 -3.14
CA TYR A 156 11.70 -2.16 -3.56
C TYR A 156 11.03 -2.11 -4.93
N GLU A 157 9.98 -1.30 -5.06
CA GLU A 157 9.18 -1.20 -6.27
C GLU A 157 8.91 0.27 -6.62
N PRO A 158 9.68 0.88 -7.55
CA PRO A 158 9.38 2.15 -8.16
C PRO A 158 8.31 1.98 -9.24
N ASN A 159 7.32 2.88 -9.24
CA ASN A 159 6.28 2.96 -10.26
C ASN A 159 6.30 4.35 -10.91
N TYR A 160 6.35 4.40 -12.24
CA TYR A 160 6.23 5.63 -13.02
C TYR A 160 4.82 5.74 -13.60
N LYS A 161 4.09 6.79 -13.21
CA LYS A 161 2.69 7.02 -13.59
C LYS A 161 2.62 7.75 -14.94
N PHE A 162 1.94 7.19 -15.93
CA PHE A 162 1.70 7.84 -17.23
C PHE A 162 0.40 8.67 -17.23
N GLY A 163 -0.48 8.42 -16.28
CA GLY A 163 -1.79 9.05 -16.15
C GLY A 163 -2.46 8.62 -14.85
N ASP A 164 -3.77 8.72 -14.80
CA ASP A 164 -4.53 8.48 -13.57
C ASP A 164 -4.56 7.02 -13.15
N ARG A 165 -4.47 6.08 -14.09
CA ARG A 165 -4.65 4.64 -13.83
C ARG A 165 -3.48 3.78 -14.29
N ALA A 166 -2.78 4.16 -15.40
CA ALA A 166 -1.71 3.37 -15.97
C ALA A 166 -0.34 3.80 -15.45
N TYR A 167 0.53 2.82 -15.19
CA TYR A 167 1.91 3.05 -14.77
C TYR A 167 2.85 1.95 -15.27
N ALA A 168 4.14 2.25 -15.39
CA ALA A 168 5.19 1.25 -15.48
C ALA A 168 5.70 0.95 -14.07
N TYR A 169 6.07 -0.29 -13.81
CA TYR A 169 6.74 -0.67 -12.58
C TYR A 169 8.10 -1.31 -12.87
N GLY A 170 9.02 -1.12 -11.94
CA GLY A 170 10.18 -1.97 -11.74
C GLY A 170 10.11 -2.57 -10.36
N ALA A 171 10.62 -3.77 -10.13
CA ALA A 171 10.69 -4.37 -8.81
C ALA A 171 11.97 -5.17 -8.64
N ALA A 172 12.57 -5.05 -7.46
CA ALA A 172 13.66 -5.89 -7.00
C ALA A 172 13.25 -6.49 -5.65
N GLN A 173 13.43 -7.78 -5.49
CA GLN A 173 13.10 -8.52 -4.28
C GLN A 173 14.25 -9.45 -3.91
N TYR A 174 14.61 -9.43 -2.64
CA TYR A 174 15.48 -10.40 -2.01
C TYR A 174 14.67 -11.18 -0.97
N GLU A 175 14.86 -12.49 -0.93
CA GLU A 175 14.20 -13.37 0.02
C GLU A 175 15.18 -14.47 0.46
N SER A 176 15.15 -14.83 1.74
CA SER A 176 15.89 -15.94 2.31
C SER A 176 14.94 -16.75 3.20
N ASP A 177 14.78 -18.04 2.94
CA ASP A 177 14.02 -18.97 3.77
C ASP A 177 14.60 -20.39 3.67
N ARG A 178 15.42 -20.75 4.64
CA ARG A 178 16.06 -22.09 4.71
C ARG A 178 15.02 -23.21 4.90
N PHE A 179 13.90 -22.90 5.51
CA PHE A 179 12.84 -23.87 5.81
C PHE A 179 11.96 -24.14 4.59
N LEU A 180 11.90 -23.20 3.65
CA LEU A 180 11.32 -23.43 2.32
C LEU A 180 12.31 -24.03 1.32
N GLY A 181 13.60 -24.15 1.71
CA GLY A 181 14.62 -24.86 0.94
C GLY A 181 15.51 -23.97 0.09
N TYR A 182 15.63 -22.68 0.36
CA TYR A 182 16.56 -21.77 -0.32
C TYR A 182 17.27 -20.83 0.65
N TYR A 183 18.57 -20.63 0.41
CA TYR A 183 19.37 -19.66 1.18
C TYR A 183 19.11 -18.23 0.68
N ASP A 184 19.12 -18.07 -0.64
CA ASP A 184 18.99 -16.76 -1.29
C ASP A 184 18.11 -16.89 -2.53
N ARG A 185 17.15 -15.99 -2.65
CA ARG A 185 16.33 -15.83 -3.83
C ARG A 185 16.25 -14.35 -4.19
N VAL A 186 16.78 -14.01 -5.36
CA VAL A 186 16.72 -12.65 -5.92
C VAL A 186 15.79 -12.66 -7.11
N ALA A 187 14.86 -11.72 -7.17
CA ALA A 187 14.01 -11.52 -8.32
C ALA A 187 14.05 -10.05 -8.76
N ILE A 188 14.20 -9.83 -10.06
CA ILE A 188 14.09 -8.51 -10.69
C ILE A 188 12.99 -8.60 -11.73
N SER A 189 12.08 -7.64 -11.75
CA SER A 189 10.98 -7.61 -12.72
C SER A 189 10.66 -6.19 -13.14
N GLY A 190 9.95 -6.07 -14.26
CA GLY A 190 9.45 -4.79 -14.73
C GLY A 190 8.32 -5.02 -15.72
N GLY A 191 7.40 -4.07 -15.82
CA GLY A 191 6.24 -4.24 -16.68
C GLY A 191 5.25 -3.09 -16.56
N ALA A 192 4.01 -3.38 -16.92
CA ALA A 192 2.90 -2.45 -16.87
C ALA A 192 2.00 -2.74 -15.66
N GLY A 193 1.49 -1.68 -15.07
CA GLY A 193 0.49 -1.71 -14.02
C GLY A 193 -0.73 -0.88 -14.38
N TYR A 194 -1.88 -1.28 -13.85
CA TYR A 194 -3.14 -0.62 -14.07
C TYR A 194 -4.00 -0.60 -12.79
N SER A 195 -4.41 0.59 -12.36
CA SER A 195 -5.37 0.77 -11.26
C SER A 195 -6.79 0.58 -11.80
N ALA A 196 -7.28 -0.68 -11.78
CA ALA A 196 -8.59 -1.06 -12.31
C ALA A 196 -9.73 -0.40 -11.51
N ILE A 197 -9.56 -0.30 -10.19
CA ILE A 197 -10.48 0.40 -9.28
C ILE A 197 -9.67 1.45 -8.51
N LYS A 198 -10.13 2.69 -8.52
CA LYS A 198 -9.51 3.82 -7.83
C LYS A 198 -10.58 4.70 -7.22
N GLU A 199 -11.15 4.22 -6.14
CA GLU A 199 -12.22 4.88 -5.39
C GLU A 199 -11.78 5.21 -3.96
N ALA A 200 -12.49 6.10 -3.28
CA ALA A 200 -12.12 6.55 -1.94
C ALA A 200 -12.10 5.42 -0.89
N ASN A 201 -12.92 4.39 -1.08
CA ASN A 201 -13.04 3.25 -0.17
C ASN A 201 -12.54 1.92 -0.76
N MET A 202 -12.17 1.88 -2.05
CA MET A 202 -11.78 0.65 -2.74
C MET A 202 -10.71 0.93 -3.79
N GLN A 203 -9.66 0.11 -3.81
CA GLN A 203 -8.58 0.15 -4.77
C GLN A 203 -8.25 -1.25 -5.26
N LEU A 204 -7.99 -1.39 -6.57
CA LEU A 204 -7.50 -2.61 -7.19
C LEU A 204 -6.41 -2.25 -8.19
N ASP A 205 -5.18 -2.64 -7.88
CA ASP A 205 -4.03 -2.51 -8.75
C ASP A 205 -3.64 -3.88 -9.33
N LEU A 206 -3.39 -3.94 -10.62
CA LEU A 206 -2.96 -5.12 -11.35
C LEU A 206 -1.62 -4.84 -12.02
N GLU A 207 -0.67 -5.77 -11.94
CA GLU A 207 0.62 -5.66 -12.60
C GLU A 207 0.94 -6.93 -13.38
N LEU A 208 1.60 -6.77 -14.53
CA LEU A 208 2.06 -7.87 -15.35
C LEU A 208 3.37 -7.49 -16.05
N GLY A 209 4.32 -8.42 -16.10
CA GLY A 209 5.56 -8.21 -16.81
C GLY A 209 6.55 -9.37 -16.71
N PRO A 210 7.64 -9.31 -17.48
CA PRO A 210 8.73 -10.26 -17.37
C PRO A 210 9.49 -10.08 -16.04
N ALA A 211 10.07 -11.17 -15.58
CA ALA A 211 10.93 -11.24 -14.42
C ALA A 211 12.14 -12.15 -14.69
N TYR A 212 13.22 -11.88 -13.99
CA TYR A 212 14.36 -12.78 -13.87
C TYR A 212 14.47 -13.18 -12.41
N ARG A 213 14.63 -14.48 -12.15
CA ARG A 213 14.79 -15.02 -10.80
C ARG A 213 16.04 -15.88 -10.71
N HIS A 214 16.79 -15.65 -9.65
CA HIS A 214 17.96 -16.44 -9.25
C HIS A 214 17.72 -17.01 -7.86
N THR A 215 17.89 -18.32 -7.70
CA THR A 215 17.67 -19.02 -6.42
C THR A 215 18.83 -19.95 -6.13
N ALA A 216 19.42 -19.80 -4.95
CA ALA A 216 20.41 -20.73 -4.37
C ALA A 216 19.68 -21.61 -3.35
N PHE A 217 19.56 -22.90 -3.64
CA PHE A 217 18.87 -23.84 -2.76
C PHE A 217 19.75 -24.39 -1.65
N THR A 218 19.13 -24.92 -0.59
CA THR A 218 19.81 -25.50 0.57
C THR A 218 20.52 -26.82 0.25
N ASP A 219 20.20 -27.47 -0.86
CA ASP A 219 20.88 -28.66 -1.38
C ASP A 219 22.15 -28.34 -2.20
N GLY A 220 22.51 -27.05 -2.29
CA GLY A 220 23.66 -26.59 -3.07
C GLY A 220 23.38 -26.36 -4.55
N THR A 221 22.15 -26.63 -5.03
CA THR A 221 21.77 -26.32 -6.40
C THR A 221 21.50 -24.83 -6.59
N VAL A 222 21.76 -24.33 -7.80
CA VAL A 222 21.51 -22.94 -8.18
C VAL A 222 20.67 -22.93 -9.43
N GLN A 223 19.59 -22.17 -9.41
CA GLN A 223 18.68 -22.05 -10.54
C GLN A 223 18.47 -20.59 -10.92
N SER A 224 18.61 -20.29 -12.20
CA SER A 224 18.32 -18.99 -12.80
C SER A 224 17.33 -19.17 -13.93
N SER A 225 16.28 -18.35 -13.96
CA SER A 225 15.27 -18.46 -15.02
C SER A 225 14.56 -17.13 -15.30
N ILE A 226 14.09 -17.01 -16.54
CA ILE A 226 13.12 -16.00 -16.91
C ILE A 226 11.74 -16.49 -16.47
N ALA A 227 10.94 -15.57 -15.93
CA ALA A 227 9.59 -15.81 -15.45
C ALA A 227 8.62 -14.74 -16.01
N GLY A 228 7.33 -15.04 -16.03
CA GLY A 228 6.29 -14.03 -16.03
C GLY A 228 5.91 -13.69 -14.60
N ARG A 229 5.84 -12.41 -14.23
CA ARG A 229 5.31 -11.93 -12.93
C ARG A 229 3.94 -11.30 -13.13
N GLY A 230 2.97 -11.71 -12.34
CA GLY A 230 1.69 -11.04 -12.19
C GLY A 230 1.41 -10.71 -10.73
N THR A 231 0.82 -9.54 -10.44
CA THR A 231 0.39 -9.16 -9.09
C THR A 231 -1.01 -8.58 -9.08
N ILE A 232 -1.68 -8.79 -7.97
CA ILE A 232 -2.98 -8.22 -7.62
C ILE A 232 -2.82 -7.59 -6.25
N ASP A 233 -3.19 -6.32 -6.11
CA ASP A 233 -3.26 -5.59 -4.83
C ASP A 233 -4.65 -4.98 -4.71
N PHE A 234 -5.49 -5.58 -3.87
CA PHE A 234 -6.84 -5.16 -3.59
C PHE A 234 -6.96 -4.65 -2.17
N ARG A 235 -7.54 -3.48 -1.99
CA ARG A 235 -7.81 -2.87 -0.69
C ARG A 235 -9.23 -2.34 -0.66
N ILE A 236 -9.94 -2.61 0.43
CA ILE A 236 -11.26 -2.06 0.67
C ILE A 236 -11.41 -1.61 2.13
N ARG A 237 -11.99 -0.44 2.32
CA ARG A 237 -12.47 0.04 3.62
C ARG A 237 -13.92 -0.38 3.78
N ILE A 238 -14.15 -1.37 4.65
CA ILE A 238 -15.49 -1.94 4.89
C ILE A 238 -16.31 -0.99 5.76
N LEU A 239 -15.71 -0.49 6.83
CA LEU A 239 -16.29 0.46 7.78
C LEU A 239 -15.24 1.49 8.19
N PRO A 240 -15.63 2.64 8.79
CA PRO A 240 -14.67 3.51 9.44
C PRO A 240 -13.82 2.74 10.46
N GLY A 241 -12.52 2.62 10.21
CA GLY A 241 -11.59 1.89 11.06
C GLY A 241 -11.47 0.39 10.78
N LEU A 242 -12.23 -0.20 9.86
CA LEU A 242 -12.11 -1.61 9.47
C LEU A 242 -11.79 -1.71 7.97
N GLY A 243 -10.65 -2.30 7.64
CA GLY A 243 -10.20 -2.54 6.28
C GLY A 243 -9.85 -3.98 6.01
N PHE A 244 -9.95 -4.37 4.74
CA PHE A 244 -9.47 -5.64 4.22
C PHE A 244 -8.48 -5.38 3.09
N THR A 245 -7.41 -6.16 3.05
CA THR A 245 -6.40 -6.15 2.00
C THR A 245 -6.16 -7.55 1.51
N GLN A 246 -6.12 -7.71 0.19
CA GLN A 246 -5.72 -8.95 -0.48
C GLN A 246 -4.59 -8.63 -1.43
N THR A 247 -3.43 -9.23 -1.22
CA THR A 247 -2.34 -9.20 -2.19
C THR A 247 -2.11 -10.60 -2.74
N ALA A 248 -1.81 -10.70 -4.02
CA ALA A 248 -1.41 -11.94 -4.65
C ALA A 248 -0.28 -11.66 -5.63
N SER A 249 0.74 -12.51 -5.66
CA SER A 249 1.81 -12.48 -6.65
C SER A 249 2.06 -13.86 -7.19
N ALA A 250 2.27 -13.96 -8.49
CA ALA A 250 2.64 -15.19 -9.17
C ALA A 250 3.91 -14.98 -9.99
N TYR A 251 4.85 -15.89 -9.87
CA TYR A 251 5.99 -16.04 -10.77
C TYR A 251 5.82 -17.34 -11.54
N VAL A 252 5.50 -17.25 -12.83
CA VAL A 252 5.33 -18.40 -13.70
C VAL A 252 6.61 -18.61 -14.50
N GLN A 253 7.25 -19.74 -14.26
CA GLN A 253 8.53 -20.08 -14.88
C GLN A 253 8.58 -21.57 -15.22
N ARG A 254 9.58 -21.98 -16.03
CA ARG A 254 9.66 -23.33 -16.57
C ARG A 254 9.81 -24.42 -15.49
N PHE A 255 10.54 -24.12 -14.41
CA PHE A 255 10.91 -25.13 -13.42
C PHE A 255 10.05 -25.08 -12.15
N ASN A 256 10.03 -23.98 -11.44
CA ASN A 256 9.31 -23.88 -10.17
C ASN A 256 8.49 -22.59 -10.10
N SER A 257 7.25 -22.65 -10.52
CA SER A 257 6.32 -21.53 -10.39
C SER A 257 5.90 -21.33 -8.94
N THR A 258 5.85 -20.09 -8.51
CA THR A 258 5.50 -19.70 -7.13
C THR A 258 4.28 -18.82 -7.15
N VAL A 259 3.32 -19.07 -6.27
CA VAL A 259 2.19 -18.17 -5.99
C VAL A 259 2.22 -17.84 -4.51
N ASN A 260 2.19 -16.56 -4.19
CA ASN A 260 2.10 -16.05 -2.82
C ASN A 260 0.86 -15.18 -2.69
N THR A 261 0.02 -15.47 -1.70
CA THR A 261 -1.18 -14.66 -1.42
C THR A 261 -1.19 -14.24 0.05
N ASN A 262 -1.63 -13.05 0.32
CA ASN A 262 -1.81 -12.56 1.69
C ASN A 262 -3.15 -11.84 1.82
N SER A 263 -4.00 -12.37 2.67
CA SER A 263 -5.29 -11.79 3.06
C SER A 263 -5.15 -11.19 4.45
N ALA A 264 -5.51 -9.92 4.63
CA ALA A 264 -5.40 -9.25 5.93
C ALA A 264 -6.66 -8.44 6.25
N VAL A 265 -7.11 -8.55 7.50
CA VAL A 265 -8.15 -7.70 8.09
C VAL A 265 -7.49 -6.82 9.14
N GLN A 266 -7.66 -5.52 9.03
CA GLN A 266 -7.10 -4.53 9.95
C GLN A 266 -8.22 -3.73 10.60
N ALA A 267 -8.20 -3.67 11.93
CA ALA A 267 -9.13 -2.90 12.74
C ALA A 267 -8.40 -1.81 13.52
N LYS A 268 -8.80 -0.55 13.36
CA LYS A 268 -8.24 0.59 14.08
C LYS A 268 -8.59 0.48 15.57
N LEU A 269 -7.59 0.65 16.42
CA LEU A 269 -7.76 0.65 17.88
C LEU A 269 -7.83 2.09 18.41
N ILE A 270 -6.68 2.74 18.50
CA ILE A 270 -6.57 4.11 19.04
C ILE A 270 -5.44 4.87 18.31
N GLY A 271 -5.70 6.11 17.91
CA GLY A 271 -4.71 6.94 17.24
C GLY A 271 -4.12 6.24 15.98
N PRO A 272 -2.80 6.08 15.90
CA PRO A 272 -2.11 5.40 14.79
C PRO A 272 -2.08 3.87 14.92
N LEU A 273 -2.57 3.29 16.03
CA LEU A 273 -2.51 1.86 16.31
C LEU A 273 -3.72 1.12 15.75
N SER A 274 -3.46 -0.04 15.16
CA SER A 274 -4.46 -0.99 14.68
C SER A 274 -4.08 -2.43 15.07
N ALA A 275 -5.06 -3.30 15.19
CA ALA A 275 -4.84 -4.74 15.21
C ALA A 275 -5.02 -5.30 13.79
N GLN A 276 -4.20 -6.26 13.42
CA GLN A 276 -4.28 -6.94 12.13
C GLN A 276 -4.22 -8.45 12.31
N LEU A 277 -5.10 -9.14 11.60
CA LEU A 277 -5.02 -10.58 11.40
C LEU A 277 -4.72 -10.81 9.92
N SER A 278 -3.71 -11.62 9.61
CA SER A 278 -3.36 -11.96 8.24
C SER A 278 -3.17 -13.45 8.05
N TYR A 279 -3.50 -13.89 6.83
CA TYR A 279 -3.32 -15.27 6.39
C TYR A 279 -2.57 -15.26 5.06
N ASN A 280 -1.38 -15.85 5.09
CA ASN A 280 -0.51 -15.99 3.93
C ASN A 280 -0.51 -17.45 3.45
N VAL A 281 -0.62 -17.64 2.14
CA VAL A 281 -0.45 -18.93 1.48
C VAL A 281 0.66 -18.80 0.46
N GLN A 282 1.66 -19.66 0.57
CA GLN A 282 2.74 -19.79 -0.40
C GLN A 282 2.66 -21.15 -1.06
N TYR A 283 2.61 -21.15 -2.39
CA TYR A 283 2.58 -22.35 -3.21
C TYR A 283 3.79 -22.39 -4.14
N GLU A 284 4.46 -23.52 -4.19
CA GLU A 284 5.53 -23.83 -5.14
C GLU A 284 5.17 -25.07 -5.95
N SER A 285 5.23 -25.00 -7.29
CA SER A 285 4.82 -26.08 -8.17
C SER A 285 5.77 -27.26 -8.16
N MET A 286 7.07 -27.00 -7.95
CA MET A 286 8.14 -28.02 -7.87
C MET A 286 9.10 -27.67 -6.73
N PRO A 287 8.70 -27.87 -5.47
CA PRO A 287 9.59 -27.63 -4.34
C PRO A 287 10.74 -28.66 -4.33
N PRO A 288 11.85 -28.41 -3.61
CA PRO A 288 12.90 -29.37 -3.39
C PRO A 288 12.38 -30.69 -2.81
N ALA A 289 13.08 -31.79 -3.08
CA ALA A 289 12.67 -33.14 -2.63
C ALA A 289 12.43 -33.18 -1.11
N GLY A 290 11.32 -33.78 -0.70
CA GLY A 290 10.90 -33.86 0.71
C GLY A 290 10.16 -32.63 1.24
N ARG A 291 9.92 -31.60 0.42
CA ARG A 291 9.14 -30.40 0.78
C ARG A 291 7.72 -30.51 0.27
N LYS A 292 6.77 -29.92 1.02
CA LYS A 292 5.37 -29.74 0.58
C LYS A 292 5.28 -28.61 -0.42
N THR A 293 4.28 -28.66 -1.29
CA THR A 293 4.02 -27.60 -2.29
C THR A 293 3.36 -26.36 -1.68
N THR A 294 2.77 -26.47 -0.50
CA THR A 294 1.98 -25.40 0.11
C THR A 294 2.39 -25.21 1.56
N ASP A 295 2.68 -23.97 1.90
CA ASP A 295 2.90 -23.48 3.26
C ASP A 295 1.88 -22.40 3.58
N THR A 296 1.43 -22.34 4.82
CA THR A 296 0.51 -21.31 5.29
C THR A 296 1.03 -20.65 6.55
N ILE A 297 0.80 -19.36 6.69
CA ILE A 297 1.20 -18.59 7.86
C ILE A 297 0.05 -17.69 8.28
N SER A 298 -0.46 -17.91 9.51
CA SER A 298 -1.42 -17.01 10.14
C SER A 298 -0.69 -16.10 11.12
N ARG A 299 -0.92 -14.78 11.02
CA ARG A 299 -0.30 -13.77 11.90
C ARG A 299 -1.35 -12.95 12.62
N ALA A 300 -1.07 -12.61 13.86
CA ALA A 300 -1.75 -11.58 14.63
C ALA A 300 -0.73 -10.50 14.99
N SER A 301 -1.00 -9.26 14.61
CA SER A 301 -0.04 -8.16 14.71
C SER A 301 -0.67 -6.91 15.27
N LEU A 302 0.15 -6.10 15.97
CA LEU A 302 -0.10 -4.69 16.20
C LEU A 302 0.57 -3.90 15.09
N VAL A 303 -0.16 -2.96 14.50
CA VAL A 303 0.27 -2.13 13.38
C VAL A 303 0.29 -0.67 13.82
N TYR A 304 1.42 -0.03 13.65
CA TYR A 304 1.60 1.42 13.82
C TYR A 304 1.69 2.08 12.45
N SER A 305 0.77 3.00 12.13
CA SER A 305 0.75 3.75 10.87
C SER A 305 1.24 5.18 11.06
N PHE A 306 2.09 5.69 10.17
CA PHE A 306 2.72 7.02 10.24
C PHE A 306 2.83 7.68 8.85
#